data_4d36bea5d8d91047cecc3add8eef62d9
#
_entry.id   4d36bea5d8d91047cecc3add8eef62d9
#
_cell.length_a   1.000
_cell.length_b   1.000
_cell.length_c   1.000
_cell.angle_alpha   90.00
_cell.angle_beta   90.00
_cell.angle_gamma   90.00
#
_symmetry.space_group_name_H-M   'P 1'
#
loop_
_entity.id
_entity.type
_entity.pdbx_description
1 polymer ?
#
loop_
_entity_poly.entity_id
_entity_poly.type
_entity_poly.pdbx_seq_one_letter_code
_entity_poly.pdbx_strand_id
1 'polypeptide(L)'
;IQAYLGEGVPVTMLSLQNESIAATNWDSCVWTAAEQKTFLKDHLYPAFQKCGLADKVGIYIWDHNKERIVEFAGEILDGETSDMIEGIAFHWYSGDHFEAVAMAGELFPGKTLMSSECCALHPPGQSPLGAMGAILGSFLDGGMKSPQTIEYDDATAYAHDIIGGLNAGMNQWIDWNLCVDKDGGPRHVARGFGAPVCANDDGTYRKTITFDYIGHFSRHILPGAKRVGFSRCNDKVDMTAAKNPDGTIVLELLNRTGKDLSYAVRMDGQIVRLNIAGKTMNTVVIEA
;
A
#
# COMPACT_ATOMS: atom_id res chain seq x y z
N ILE A 1 -2.07 -13.78 19.56
CA ILE A 1 -0.64 -13.78 19.15
C ILE A 1 0.02 -15.08 19.61
N GLN A 2 0.06 -15.38 20.92
CA GLN A 2 0.77 -16.54 21.47
C GLN A 2 0.33 -17.86 20.83
N ALA A 3 -0.96 -18.04 20.52
CA ALA A 3 -1.46 -19.22 19.84
C ALA A 3 -0.85 -19.36 18.44
N TYR A 4 -0.81 -18.29 17.65
CA TYR A 4 -0.17 -18.31 16.33
C TYR A 4 1.34 -18.58 16.41
N LEU A 5 2.04 -17.97 17.36
CA LEU A 5 3.45 -18.25 17.58
C LEU A 5 3.69 -19.72 17.98
N GLY A 6 2.78 -20.30 18.77
CA GLY A 6 2.80 -21.73 19.15
C GLY A 6 2.63 -22.67 17.95
N GLU A 7 1.89 -22.27 16.92
CA GLU A 7 1.71 -23.00 15.65
C GLU A 7 2.82 -22.68 14.62
N GLY A 8 3.85 -21.93 15.01
CA GLY A 8 4.95 -21.56 14.11
C GLY A 8 4.64 -20.43 13.13
N VAL A 9 3.53 -19.70 13.33
CA VAL A 9 3.17 -18.52 12.53
C VAL A 9 3.73 -17.27 13.19
N PRO A 10 4.73 -16.61 12.60
CA PRO A 10 5.37 -15.44 13.19
C PRO A 10 4.46 -14.21 13.09
N VAL A 11 3.81 -13.82 14.18
CA VAL A 11 3.13 -12.53 14.30
C VAL A 11 4.15 -11.51 14.81
N THR A 12 4.51 -10.56 13.97
CA THR A 12 5.54 -9.55 14.26
C THR A 12 5.00 -8.15 14.47
N MET A 13 3.75 -7.91 14.06
CA MET A 13 3.12 -6.59 14.11
C MET A 13 1.67 -6.67 14.55
N LEU A 14 1.18 -5.62 15.20
CA LEU A 14 -0.20 -5.44 15.60
C LEU A 14 -0.63 -4.00 15.39
N SER A 15 -1.75 -3.76 14.71
CA SER A 15 -2.45 -2.48 14.71
C SER A 15 -3.42 -2.40 15.89
N LEU A 16 -3.55 -1.21 16.49
CA LEU A 16 -4.47 -1.00 17.62
C LEU A 16 -5.94 -1.15 17.19
N GLN A 17 -6.30 -0.51 16.08
CA GLN A 17 -7.66 -0.48 15.54
C GLN A 17 -7.64 -0.11 14.08
N ASN A 18 -8.23 -0.94 13.24
CA ASN A 18 -8.46 -0.63 11.83
C ASN A 18 -9.46 0.52 11.70
N GLU A 19 -9.09 1.53 10.91
CA GLU A 19 -9.96 2.66 10.52
C GLU A 19 -10.74 3.29 11.69
N SER A 20 -10.04 3.66 12.73
CA SER A 20 -10.60 4.05 14.03
C SER A 20 -11.61 5.21 14.00
N ILE A 21 -11.66 6.02 12.95
CA ILE A 21 -12.64 7.11 12.80
C ILE A 21 -13.75 6.78 11.79
N ALA A 22 -13.74 5.59 11.20
CA ALA A 22 -14.77 5.15 10.26
C ALA A 22 -15.98 4.57 11.01
N ALA A 23 -17.16 5.18 10.83
CA ALA A 23 -18.44 4.64 11.23
C ALA A 23 -19.13 4.07 9.98
N THR A 24 -18.99 2.78 9.75
CA THR A 24 -19.46 2.10 8.54
C THR A 24 -20.72 1.27 8.81
N ASN A 25 -21.33 0.71 7.76
CA ASN A 25 -22.45 -0.23 7.87
C ASN A 25 -22.00 -1.70 7.94
N TRP A 26 -20.72 -1.94 8.10
CA TRP A 26 -20.10 -3.23 8.45
C TRP A 26 -19.34 -3.09 9.77
N ASP A 27 -18.73 -4.14 10.26
CA ASP A 27 -18.04 -4.15 11.55
C ASP A 27 -17.02 -3.00 11.62
N SER A 28 -17.22 -2.10 12.57
CA SER A 28 -16.39 -0.92 12.81
C SER A 28 -16.42 -0.55 14.29
N CYS A 29 -15.37 0.10 14.77
CA CYS A 29 -15.27 0.57 16.14
C CYS A 29 -14.60 1.94 16.16
N VAL A 30 -15.38 2.97 16.47
CA VAL A 30 -14.88 4.35 16.50
C VAL A 30 -14.09 4.59 17.79
N TRP A 31 -12.85 5.03 17.63
CA TRP A 31 -11.96 5.43 18.72
C TRP A 31 -11.35 6.78 18.40
N THR A 32 -11.29 7.64 19.39
CA THR A 32 -10.47 8.85 19.34
C THR A 32 -8.99 8.51 19.54
N ALA A 33 -8.10 9.40 19.14
CA ALA A 33 -6.68 9.26 19.39
C ALA A 33 -6.36 9.16 20.89
N ALA A 34 -7.07 9.93 21.72
CA ALA A 34 -6.95 9.88 23.18
C ALA A 34 -7.37 8.52 23.78
N GLU A 35 -8.42 7.90 23.25
CA GLU A 35 -8.84 6.55 23.67
C GLU A 35 -7.83 5.49 23.25
N GLN A 36 -7.29 5.57 22.03
CA GLN A 36 -6.20 4.69 21.60
C GLN A 36 -4.97 4.81 22.49
N LYS A 37 -4.57 6.04 22.80
CA LYS A 37 -3.44 6.31 23.69
C LYS A 37 -3.64 5.72 25.08
N THR A 38 -4.82 5.93 25.67
CA THR A 38 -5.18 5.37 26.97
C THR A 38 -5.17 3.85 26.94
N PHE A 39 -5.79 3.24 25.94
CA PHE A 39 -5.81 1.78 25.79
C PHE A 39 -4.39 1.21 25.62
N LEU A 40 -3.57 1.83 24.79
CA LEU A 40 -2.19 1.42 24.60
C LEU A 40 -1.42 1.42 25.91
N LYS A 41 -1.44 2.57 26.61
CA LYS A 41 -0.63 2.81 27.81
C LYS A 41 -1.10 1.98 29.01
N ASP A 42 -2.40 1.96 29.25
CA ASP A 42 -2.95 1.45 30.50
C ASP A 42 -3.37 -0.04 30.40
N HIS A 43 -3.52 -0.58 29.19
CA HIS A 43 -4.01 -1.95 29.01
C HIS A 43 -3.13 -2.80 28.10
N LEU A 44 -2.89 -2.40 26.84
CA LEU A 44 -2.25 -3.26 25.86
C LEU A 44 -0.76 -3.46 26.15
N TYR A 45 -0.01 -2.37 26.35
CA TYR A 45 1.44 -2.48 26.56
C TYR A 45 1.81 -3.20 27.85
N PRO A 46 1.14 -2.95 29.00
CA PRO A 46 1.33 -3.77 30.20
C PRO A 46 1.01 -5.25 30.00
N ALA A 47 -0.01 -5.57 29.21
CA ALA A 47 -0.31 -6.96 28.85
C ALA A 47 0.78 -7.58 27.96
N PHE A 48 1.33 -6.83 27.01
CA PHE A 48 2.45 -7.26 26.16
C PHE A 48 3.70 -7.53 27.01
N GLN A 49 4.02 -6.67 27.94
CA GLN A 49 5.14 -6.87 28.87
C GLN A 49 4.94 -8.16 29.70
N LYS A 50 3.76 -8.33 30.29
CA LYS A 50 3.42 -9.53 31.10
C LYS A 50 3.50 -10.81 30.28
N CYS A 51 3.16 -10.77 29.00
CA CYS A 51 3.18 -11.91 28.10
C CYS A 51 4.53 -12.13 27.40
N GLY A 52 5.52 -11.26 27.60
CA GLY A 52 6.82 -11.32 26.92
C GLY A 52 6.72 -11.06 25.41
N LEU A 53 5.81 -10.18 24.99
CA LEU A 53 5.56 -9.80 23.60
C LEU A 53 6.09 -8.39 23.25
N ALA A 54 6.37 -7.54 24.23
CA ALA A 54 6.74 -6.14 24.02
C ALA A 54 7.98 -5.95 23.13
N ASP A 55 8.95 -6.87 23.19
CA ASP A 55 10.16 -6.84 22.36
C ASP A 55 10.06 -7.72 21.10
N LYS A 56 8.88 -8.31 20.83
CA LYS A 56 8.70 -9.27 19.74
C LYS A 56 7.68 -8.83 18.70
N VAL A 57 6.74 -7.99 19.11
CA VAL A 57 5.60 -7.58 18.26
C VAL A 57 5.51 -6.05 18.28
N GLY A 58 5.80 -5.45 17.15
CA GLY A 58 5.69 -4.01 16.96
C GLY A 58 4.23 -3.55 16.99
N ILE A 59 3.95 -2.48 17.71
CA ILE A 59 2.62 -1.87 17.79
C ILE A 59 2.55 -0.71 16.81
N TYR A 60 1.50 -0.71 15.98
CA TYR A 60 1.22 0.33 15.00
C TYR A 60 -0.04 1.09 15.39
N ILE A 61 -0.03 2.38 15.14
CA ILE A 61 -1.14 3.31 15.42
C ILE A 61 -1.70 3.86 14.12
N TRP A 62 -2.83 4.58 14.21
CA TRP A 62 -3.59 5.21 13.15
C TRP A 62 -4.35 4.19 12.31
N ASP A 63 -3.68 3.52 11.38
CA ASP A 63 -4.25 2.47 10.54
C ASP A 63 -5.51 2.92 9.77
N HIS A 64 -5.41 4.09 9.13
CA HIS A 64 -6.45 4.72 8.35
C HIS A 64 -5.84 5.61 7.25
N ASN A 65 -6.67 6.33 6.49
CA ASN A 65 -6.23 7.11 5.33
C ASN A 65 -5.17 8.17 5.65
N LYS A 66 -4.30 8.42 4.67
CA LYS A 66 -3.07 9.25 4.80
C LYS A 66 -3.31 10.68 5.28
N GLU A 67 -4.43 11.32 4.90
CA GLU A 67 -4.66 12.76 5.08
C GLU A 67 -4.62 13.25 6.54
N ARG A 68 -4.94 12.37 7.49
CA ARG A 68 -4.96 12.72 8.93
C ARG A 68 -3.86 12.03 9.75
N ILE A 69 -2.89 11.42 9.08
CA ILE A 69 -1.80 10.64 9.72
C ILE A 69 -1.04 11.48 10.76
N VAL A 70 -0.72 12.73 10.45
CA VAL A 70 0.03 13.63 11.34
C VAL A 70 -0.80 14.03 12.57
N GLU A 71 -2.07 14.34 12.37
CA GLU A 71 -3.00 14.72 13.45
C GLU A 71 -3.09 13.62 14.51
N PHE A 72 -3.44 12.41 14.07
CA PHE A 72 -3.62 11.27 14.97
C PHE A 72 -2.32 10.81 15.61
N ALA A 73 -1.25 10.70 14.83
CA ALA A 73 0.05 10.32 15.35
C ALA A 73 0.56 11.34 16.38
N GLY A 74 0.35 12.65 16.15
CA GLY A 74 0.78 13.71 17.06
C GLY A 74 0.03 13.72 18.38
N GLU A 75 -1.20 13.22 18.43
CA GLU A 75 -1.96 13.11 19.69
C GLU A 75 -1.55 11.86 20.50
N ILE A 76 -1.15 10.78 19.81
CA ILE A 76 -0.82 9.51 20.47
C ILE A 76 0.66 9.46 20.87
N LEU A 77 1.57 9.93 19.97
CA LEU A 77 3.01 9.87 20.15
C LEU A 77 3.52 11.03 21.01
N ASP A 78 3.95 10.72 22.22
CA ASP A 78 4.62 11.66 23.12
C ASP A 78 5.71 10.96 23.95
N GLY A 79 6.22 11.63 24.97
CA GLY A 79 7.25 11.09 25.86
C GLY A 79 6.83 9.86 26.68
N GLU A 80 5.52 9.58 26.80
CA GLU A 80 5.02 8.41 27.54
C GLU A 80 4.80 7.18 26.66
N THR A 81 4.44 7.39 25.38
CA THR A 81 3.97 6.32 24.49
C THR A 81 4.93 6.01 23.35
N SER A 82 5.85 6.92 23.03
CA SER A 82 6.73 6.77 21.88
C SER A 82 7.50 5.44 21.89
N ASP A 83 8.06 5.04 23.03
CA ASP A 83 8.82 3.80 23.14
C ASP A 83 7.96 2.52 23.06
N MET A 84 6.63 2.67 23.16
CA MET A 84 5.67 1.56 23.03
C MET A 84 5.27 1.29 21.58
N ILE A 85 5.55 2.22 20.68
CA ILE A 85 5.05 2.23 19.31
C ILE A 85 6.19 2.03 18.32
N GLU A 86 6.09 1.02 17.48
CA GLU A 86 7.02 0.72 16.40
C GLU A 86 6.81 1.66 15.20
N GLY A 87 5.56 1.92 14.84
CA GLY A 87 5.29 2.66 13.64
C GLY A 87 3.88 3.20 13.50
N ILE A 88 3.66 3.85 12.36
CA ILE A 88 2.40 4.46 11.96
C ILE A 88 1.93 3.75 10.69
N ALA A 89 0.75 3.14 10.76
CA ALA A 89 0.10 2.48 9.64
C ALA A 89 -0.85 3.43 8.93
N PHE A 90 -1.02 3.27 7.61
CA PHE A 90 -1.95 4.09 6.84
C PHE A 90 -2.55 3.34 5.65
N HIS A 91 -3.70 3.85 5.15
CA HIS A 91 -4.45 3.37 4.00
C HIS A 91 -4.47 4.42 2.87
N TRP A 92 -4.89 4.02 1.68
CA TRP A 92 -4.81 4.84 0.46
C TRP A 92 -6.13 5.46 -0.02
N TYR A 93 -7.27 5.17 0.64
CA TYR A 93 -8.61 5.41 0.07
C TYR A 93 -9.03 6.87 -0.06
N SER A 94 -8.33 7.81 0.57
CA SER A 94 -8.60 9.26 0.46
C SER A 94 -7.83 9.95 -0.65
N GLY A 95 -6.86 9.27 -1.29
CA GLY A 95 -6.00 9.83 -2.33
C GLY A 95 -4.52 9.81 -1.98
N ASP A 96 -3.73 10.54 -2.74
CA ASP A 96 -2.26 10.45 -2.70
C ASP A 96 -1.67 10.90 -1.36
N HIS A 97 -1.96 12.11 -0.92
CA HIS A 97 -1.51 12.69 0.36
C HIS A 97 -0.08 12.28 0.79
N PHE A 98 0.83 12.10 -0.18
CA PHE A 98 2.21 11.66 0.08
C PHE A 98 2.98 12.68 0.93
N GLU A 99 2.62 13.95 0.84
CA GLU A 99 3.17 15.02 1.69
C GLU A 99 2.85 14.80 3.17
N ALA A 100 1.67 14.26 3.50
CA ALA A 100 1.30 13.96 4.89
C ALA A 100 2.12 12.77 5.43
N VAL A 101 2.38 11.75 4.60
CA VAL A 101 3.27 10.62 4.94
C VAL A 101 4.70 11.11 5.16
N ALA A 102 5.22 11.95 4.26
CA ALA A 102 6.57 12.52 4.39
C ALA A 102 6.70 13.36 5.67
N MET A 103 5.69 14.21 5.96
CA MET A 103 5.64 15.02 7.17
C MET A 103 5.60 14.14 8.45
N ALA A 104 4.86 13.04 8.43
CA ALA A 104 4.86 12.09 9.55
C ALA A 104 6.26 11.50 9.79
N GLY A 105 6.99 11.14 8.74
CA GLY A 105 8.37 10.67 8.83
C GLY A 105 9.35 11.71 9.40
N GLU A 106 9.13 12.99 9.07
CA GLU A 106 9.95 14.09 9.60
C GLU A 106 9.63 14.41 11.07
N LEU A 107 8.36 14.41 11.43
CA LEU A 107 7.91 14.77 12.79
C LEU A 107 8.12 13.63 13.78
N PHE A 108 8.08 12.38 13.34
CA PHE A 108 8.22 11.21 14.20
C PHE A 108 9.41 10.34 13.76
N PRO A 109 10.65 10.88 13.83
CA PRO A 109 11.82 10.17 13.36
C PRO A 109 12.02 8.87 14.14
N GLY A 110 12.41 7.81 13.44
CA GLY A 110 12.60 6.47 14.01
C GLY A 110 11.33 5.62 14.05
N LYS A 111 10.15 6.16 13.68
CA LYS A 111 8.94 5.36 13.47
C LYS A 111 8.91 4.82 12.06
N THR A 112 8.56 3.54 11.92
CA THR A 112 8.31 2.96 10.60
C THR A 112 6.97 3.45 10.05
N LEU A 113 6.92 3.67 8.73
CA LEU A 113 5.71 4.07 8.01
C LEU A 113 5.25 2.90 7.14
N MET A 114 4.03 2.43 7.37
CA MET A 114 3.50 1.24 6.71
C MET A 114 2.17 1.54 6.01
N SER A 115 2.13 1.35 4.70
CA SER A 115 0.85 1.17 4.03
C SER A 115 0.32 -0.21 4.38
N SER A 116 -0.64 -0.26 5.30
CA SER A 116 -1.16 -1.49 5.90
C SER A 116 -2.35 -2.06 5.14
N GLU A 117 -2.99 -1.24 4.32
CA GLU A 117 -4.15 -1.65 3.53
C GLU A 117 -4.27 -0.83 2.25
N CYS A 118 -4.33 -1.55 1.13
CA CYS A 118 -4.66 -1.02 -0.18
C CYS A 118 -5.55 -2.02 -0.89
N CYS A 119 -6.61 -1.57 -1.55
CA CYS A 119 -7.45 -2.43 -2.37
C CYS A 119 -8.15 -1.61 -3.45
N ALA A 120 -8.08 -2.05 -4.70
CA ALA A 120 -8.89 -1.45 -5.76
C ALA A 120 -10.36 -1.77 -5.53
N LEU A 121 -11.22 -0.75 -5.56
CA LEU A 121 -12.64 -0.85 -5.31
C LEU A 121 -13.40 -0.72 -6.63
N HIS A 122 -14.17 -1.73 -6.98
CA HIS A 122 -14.99 -1.72 -8.17
C HIS A 122 -16.42 -1.30 -7.83
N PRO A 123 -17.05 -0.43 -8.64
CA PRO A 123 -18.45 -0.06 -8.45
C PRO A 123 -19.38 -1.28 -8.46
N PRO A 124 -20.52 -1.24 -7.74
CA PRO A 124 -21.54 -2.25 -7.86
C PRO A 124 -21.98 -2.38 -9.34
N GLY A 125 -21.94 -3.59 -9.89
CA GLY A 125 -22.39 -3.84 -11.25
C GLY A 125 -21.29 -4.02 -12.31
N GLN A 126 -20.02 -3.96 -11.94
CA GLN A 126 -18.93 -4.42 -12.82
C GLN A 126 -18.67 -5.92 -12.72
N SER A 127 -19.39 -6.64 -11.86
CA SER A 127 -19.52 -8.09 -11.98
C SER A 127 -20.49 -8.45 -13.14
N PRO A 128 -20.35 -9.63 -13.76
CA PRO A 128 -21.23 -10.05 -14.88
C PRO A 128 -22.73 -10.01 -14.57
N LEU A 129 -23.15 -10.17 -13.32
CA LEU A 129 -24.56 -10.02 -12.88
C LEU A 129 -24.98 -8.55 -12.69
N GLY A 130 -24.05 -7.63 -12.48
CA GLY A 130 -24.30 -6.19 -12.34
C GLY A 130 -24.33 -5.42 -13.65
N ALA A 131 -24.07 -6.08 -14.79
CA ALA A 131 -23.96 -5.44 -16.11
C ALA A 131 -25.23 -4.66 -16.53
N MET A 132 -26.40 -5.04 -16.04
CA MET A 132 -27.65 -4.36 -16.40
C MET A 132 -27.84 -3.02 -15.68
N GLY A 133 -27.29 -2.85 -14.47
CA GLY A 133 -27.25 -1.55 -13.76
C GLY A 133 -26.16 -0.63 -14.31
N ALA A 134 -25.05 -1.19 -14.78
CA ALA A 134 -23.93 -0.47 -15.38
C ALA A 134 -24.28 0.12 -16.75
N ILE A 135 -25.16 -0.52 -17.52
CA ILE A 135 -25.63 -0.02 -18.83
C ILE A 135 -26.31 1.35 -18.69
N LEU A 136 -27.09 1.57 -17.65
CA LEU A 136 -27.76 2.85 -17.42
C LEU A 136 -26.81 3.95 -16.91
N GLY A 137 -25.79 3.59 -16.11
CA GLY A 137 -24.74 4.51 -15.62
C GLY A 137 -23.73 4.88 -16.72
N SER A 138 -23.44 3.97 -17.66
CA SER A 138 -22.44 4.19 -18.72
C SER A 138 -22.88 5.20 -19.79
N PHE A 139 -24.18 5.43 -19.95
CA PHE A 139 -24.69 6.50 -20.81
C PHE A 139 -24.39 7.90 -20.27
N LEU A 140 -24.09 8.02 -18.98
CA LEU A 140 -23.82 9.31 -18.32
C LEU A 140 -22.31 9.59 -18.15
N ASP A 141 -21.41 8.57 -18.26
CA ASP A 141 -19.99 8.69 -17.87
C ASP A 141 -18.98 8.08 -18.88
N GLY A 142 -19.25 8.20 -20.17
CA GLY A 142 -18.23 7.97 -21.22
C GLY A 142 -17.94 6.52 -21.62
N GLY A 143 -18.77 5.55 -21.26
CA GLY A 143 -18.74 4.17 -21.76
C GLY A 143 -18.16 3.15 -20.77
N MET A 144 -18.62 1.89 -20.87
CA MET A 144 -18.09 0.78 -20.04
C MET A 144 -16.63 0.50 -20.38
N LYS A 145 -15.77 0.55 -19.35
CA LYS A 145 -14.38 0.09 -19.49
C LYS A 145 -14.37 -1.44 -19.68
N SER A 146 -13.49 -1.93 -20.55
CA SER A 146 -13.26 -3.37 -20.66
C SER A 146 -12.65 -3.91 -19.35
N PRO A 147 -12.86 -5.21 -19.01
CA PRO A 147 -12.21 -5.83 -17.85
C PRO A 147 -10.69 -5.62 -17.83
N GLN A 148 -10.05 -5.70 -19.00
CA GLN A 148 -8.60 -5.46 -19.11
C GLN A 148 -8.22 -4.00 -18.81
N THR A 149 -9.06 -3.04 -19.18
CA THR A 149 -8.83 -1.62 -18.85
C THR A 149 -8.95 -1.39 -17.36
N ILE A 150 -9.90 -2.05 -16.69
CA ILE A 150 -10.09 -1.96 -15.24
C ILE A 150 -8.86 -2.52 -14.53
N GLU A 151 -8.42 -3.73 -14.89
CA GLU A 151 -7.22 -4.34 -14.28
C GLU A 151 -5.95 -3.49 -14.50
N TYR A 152 -5.85 -2.85 -15.66
CA TYR A 152 -4.74 -1.92 -15.93
C TYR A 152 -4.82 -0.66 -15.05
N ASP A 153 -6.01 -0.07 -14.90
CA ASP A 153 -6.21 1.10 -14.06
C ASP A 153 -5.89 0.77 -12.60
N ASP A 154 -6.32 -0.41 -12.11
CA ASP A 154 -5.99 -0.90 -10.78
C ASP A 154 -4.47 -1.04 -10.60
N ALA A 155 -3.81 -1.79 -11.48
CA ALA A 155 -2.37 -2.01 -11.42
C ALA A 155 -1.58 -0.69 -11.46
N THR A 156 -2.04 0.26 -12.27
CA THR A 156 -1.44 1.60 -12.36
C THR A 156 -1.60 2.37 -11.05
N ALA A 157 -2.78 2.30 -10.40
CA ALA A 157 -3.02 2.93 -9.11
C ALA A 157 -2.13 2.34 -8.02
N TYR A 158 -2.01 1.01 -7.97
CA TYR A 158 -1.10 0.32 -7.05
C TYR A 158 0.36 0.76 -7.23
N ALA A 159 0.87 0.72 -8.46
CA ALA A 159 2.26 1.12 -8.73
C ALA A 159 2.50 2.61 -8.40
N HIS A 160 1.55 3.49 -8.72
CA HIS A 160 1.62 4.90 -8.38
C HIS A 160 1.69 5.12 -6.86
N ASP A 161 0.83 4.46 -6.11
CA ASP A 161 0.78 4.57 -4.64
C ASP A 161 2.06 4.04 -3.99
N ILE A 162 2.56 2.87 -4.43
CA ILE A 162 3.82 2.31 -3.92
C ILE A 162 4.99 3.25 -4.22
N ILE A 163 5.10 3.77 -5.44
CA ILE A 163 6.16 4.73 -5.82
C ILE A 163 6.07 5.99 -4.96
N GLY A 164 4.89 6.57 -4.84
CA GLY A 164 4.65 7.77 -4.04
C GLY A 164 4.96 7.56 -2.57
N GLY A 165 4.47 6.46 -2.00
CA GLY A 165 4.73 6.06 -0.62
C GLY A 165 6.22 5.85 -0.33
N LEU A 166 6.93 5.10 -1.17
CA LEU A 166 8.38 4.90 -1.05
C LEU A 166 9.14 6.22 -1.10
N ASN A 167 8.76 7.12 -2.01
CA ASN A 167 9.38 8.45 -2.10
C ASN A 167 9.07 9.32 -0.88
N ALA A 168 7.92 9.14 -0.24
CA ALA A 168 7.53 9.79 1.01
C ALA A 168 8.16 9.17 2.27
N GLY A 169 8.93 8.10 2.15
CA GLY A 169 9.61 7.46 3.28
C GLY A 169 8.91 6.22 3.84
N MET A 170 7.90 5.70 3.16
CA MET A 170 7.27 4.43 3.50
C MET A 170 8.28 3.29 3.54
N ASN A 171 8.19 2.44 4.57
CA ASN A 171 9.10 1.32 4.81
C ASN A 171 8.48 -0.02 4.42
N GLN A 172 7.14 -0.14 4.48
CA GLN A 172 6.41 -1.38 4.29
C GLN A 172 5.12 -1.11 3.54
N TRP A 173 4.70 -2.08 2.73
CA TRP A 173 3.44 -2.02 2.00
C TRP A 173 2.76 -3.39 2.03
N ILE A 174 1.47 -3.42 2.33
CA ILE A 174 0.64 -4.62 2.44
C ILE A 174 -0.63 -4.42 1.63
N ASP A 175 -0.94 -5.39 0.75
CA ASP A 175 -2.22 -5.44 0.06
C ASP A 175 -3.30 -6.04 0.98
N TRP A 176 -4.55 -5.57 0.84
CA TRP A 176 -5.65 -6.10 1.64
C TRP A 176 -6.04 -7.52 1.25
N ASN A 177 -6.08 -7.81 -0.06
CA ASN A 177 -6.44 -9.12 -0.57
C ASN A 177 -5.36 -9.70 -1.47
N LEU A 178 -4.79 -10.83 -1.09
CA LEU A 178 -3.93 -11.61 -1.97
C LEU A 178 -4.73 -12.27 -3.11
N CYS A 179 -5.92 -12.76 -2.78
CA CYS A 179 -6.77 -13.51 -3.69
C CYS A 179 -8.25 -13.21 -3.45
N VAL A 180 -8.97 -12.99 -4.53
CA VAL A 180 -10.44 -12.87 -4.54
C VAL A 180 -11.05 -13.86 -5.52
N ASP A 181 -12.36 -14.13 -5.39
CA ASP A 181 -13.11 -14.88 -6.40
C ASP A 181 -13.36 -14.02 -7.66
N LYS A 182 -13.95 -14.64 -8.69
CA LYS A 182 -14.27 -13.98 -9.97
C LYS A 182 -15.19 -12.75 -9.85
N ASP A 183 -15.92 -12.64 -8.76
CA ASP A 183 -16.86 -11.55 -8.47
C ASP A 183 -16.25 -10.50 -7.51
N GLY A 184 -14.97 -10.66 -7.17
CA GLY A 184 -14.25 -9.78 -6.24
C GLY A 184 -14.66 -9.98 -4.79
N GLY A 185 -14.91 -11.22 -4.37
CA GLY A 185 -15.30 -11.62 -3.03
C GLY A 185 -14.40 -12.69 -2.42
N PRO A 186 -14.80 -13.27 -1.27
CA PRO A 186 -16.02 -13.02 -0.51
C PRO A 186 -16.09 -11.60 0.11
N ARG A 187 -17.29 -11.07 0.26
CA ARG A 187 -17.51 -9.69 0.73
C ARG A 187 -18.81 -9.52 1.50
N HIS A 188 -18.83 -8.55 2.40
CA HIS A 188 -20.03 -8.11 3.14
C HIS A 188 -20.72 -6.87 2.52
N VAL A 189 -20.09 -6.26 1.51
CA VAL A 189 -20.59 -5.04 0.84
C VAL A 189 -20.87 -5.31 -0.63
N ALA A 190 -21.75 -4.52 -1.25
CA ALA A 190 -22.15 -4.66 -2.65
C ALA A 190 -21.10 -4.10 -3.64
N ARG A 191 -19.80 -4.26 -3.34
CA ARG A 191 -18.68 -3.83 -4.19
C ARG A 191 -17.77 -5.01 -4.48
N GLY A 192 -17.22 -5.09 -5.68
CA GLY A 192 -16.14 -6.01 -5.98
C GLY A 192 -14.80 -5.42 -5.52
N PHE A 193 -13.87 -6.30 -5.21
CA PHE A 193 -12.49 -5.93 -4.85
C PHE A 193 -11.53 -6.45 -5.91
N GLY A 194 -10.49 -5.64 -6.20
CA GLY A 194 -9.34 -6.09 -6.97
C GLY A 194 -8.38 -6.89 -6.07
N ALA A 195 -7.64 -7.80 -6.68
CA ALA A 195 -6.54 -8.50 -6.02
C ALA A 195 -5.50 -8.96 -7.05
N PRO A 196 -4.26 -9.25 -6.64
CA PRO A 196 -3.23 -9.81 -7.50
C PRO A 196 -3.61 -11.16 -8.11
N VAL A 197 -4.40 -11.96 -7.40
CA VAL A 197 -4.84 -13.29 -7.83
C VAL A 197 -6.36 -13.37 -7.81
N CYS A 198 -6.92 -14.00 -8.84
CA CYS A 198 -8.35 -14.28 -8.94
C CYS A 198 -8.58 -15.78 -9.04
N ALA A 199 -9.34 -16.35 -8.11
CA ALA A 199 -9.75 -17.74 -8.12
C ALA A 199 -10.96 -17.96 -9.01
N ASN A 200 -10.97 -19.05 -9.79
CA ASN A 200 -12.05 -19.45 -10.66
C ASN A 200 -12.89 -20.57 -10.03
N ASP A 201 -14.15 -20.72 -10.49
CA ASP A 201 -15.07 -21.74 -9.96
C ASP A 201 -14.61 -23.19 -10.26
N ASP A 202 -13.75 -23.38 -11.25
CA ASP A 202 -13.21 -24.69 -11.66
C ASP A 202 -11.97 -25.12 -10.83
N GLY A 203 -11.61 -24.35 -9.80
CA GLY A 203 -10.44 -24.61 -8.94
C GLY A 203 -9.12 -24.13 -9.53
N THR A 204 -9.14 -23.49 -10.70
CA THR A 204 -7.96 -22.79 -11.24
C THR A 204 -7.87 -21.37 -10.72
N TYR A 205 -6.77 -20.68 -11.00
CA TYR A 205 -6.62 -19.27 -10.70
C TYR A 205 -5.94 -18.54 -11.86
N ARG A 206 -6.13 -17.24 -11.91
CA ARG A 206 -5.40 -16.37 -12.81
C ARG A 206 -4.67 -15.26 -12.03
N LYS A 207 -3.53 -14.84 -12.53
CA LYS A 207 -2.85 -13.63 -12.09
C LYS A 207 -3.43 -12.44 -12.84
N THR A 208 -3.69 -11.35 -12.12
CA THR A 208 -4.13 -10.09 -12.72
C THR A 208 -2.91 -9.26 -13.11
N ILE A 209 -3.10 -8.16 -13.83
CA ILE A 209 -2.03 -7.20 -14.14
C ILE A 209 -1.41 -6.63 -12.85
N THR A 210 -2.20 -6.47 -11.79
CA THR A 210 -1.74 -6.02 -10.47
C THR A 210 -0.67 -6.94 -9.88
N PHE A 211 -0.77 -8.27 -10.10
CA PHE A 211 0.25 -9.23 -9.68
C PHE A 211 1.63 -8.92 -10.27
N ASP A 212 1.67 -8.58 -11.54
CA ASP A 212 2.93 -8.28 -12.21
C ASP A 212 3.48 -6.93 -11.75
N TYR A 213 2.61 -5.92 -11.58
CA TYR A 213 3.02 -4.58 -11.15
C TYR A 213 3.57 -4.57 -9.70
N ILE A 214 2.91 -5.24 -8.76
CA ILE A 214 3.45 -5.43 -7.40
C ILE A 214 4.76 -6.24 -7.47
N GLY A 215 4.82 -7.21 -8.39
CA GLY A 215 6.00 -8.04 -8.63
C GLY A 215 7.27 -7.26 -8.99
N HIS A 216 7.15 -6.12 -9.66
CA HIS A 216 8.28 -5.23 -9.94
C HIS A 216 8.95 -4.78 -8.62
N PHE A 217 8.17 -4.33 -7.65
CA PHE A 217 8.71 -3.90 -6.36
C PHE A 217 9.20 -5.09 -5.52
N SER A 218 8.35 -6.08 -5.31
CA SER A 218 8.62 -7.17 -4.35
C SER A 218 9.77 -8.09 -4.76
N ARG A 219 10.09 -8.18 -6.05
CA ARG A 219 11.21 -9.00 -6.57
C ARG A 219 12.53 -8.25 -6.60
N HIS A 220 12.49 -6.93 -6.81
CA HIS A 220 13.69 -6.16 -7.13
C HIS A 220 14.12 -5.23 -6.00
N ILE A 221 13.21 -4.73 -5.18
CA ILE A 221 13.54 -3.96 -3.97
C ILE A 221 13.60 -4.94 -2.80
N LEU A 222 14.82 -5.31 -2.40
CA LEU A 222 15.03 -6.33 -1.37
C LEU A 222 14.82 -5.77 0.04
N PRO A 223 14.44 -6.63 1.02
CA PRO A 223 14.42 -6.22 2.41
C PRO A 223 15.76 -5.59 2.84
N GLY A 224 15.70 -4.43 3.51
CA GLY A 224 16.88 -3.67 3.89
C GLY A 224 17.41 -2.70 2.82
N ALA A 225 16.77 -2.63 1.64
CA ALA A 225 17.10 -1.62 0.63
C ALA A 225 16.96 -0.20 1.20
N LYS A 226 17.78 0.71 0.68
CA LYS A 226 17.77 2.13 1.04
C LYS A 226 17.31 2.96 -0.14
N ARG A 227 16.34 3.85 0.08
CA ARG A 227 15.89 4.79 -0.95
C ARG A 227 17.06 5.66 -1.43
N VAL A 228 17.17 5.82 -2.74
CA VAL A 228 18.16 6.70 -3.38
C VAL A 228 17.45 7.98 -3.83
N GLY A 229 18.04 9.12 -3.50
CA GLY A 229 17.55 10.43 -3.98
C GLY A 229 17.79 10.59 -5.48
N PHE A 230 16.83 11.17 -6.17
CA PHE A 230 16.91 11.43 -7.61
C PHE A 230 16.20 12.73 -7.98
N SER A 231 16.43 13.24 -9.20
CA SER A 231 15.67 14.32 -9.78
C SER A 231 15.05 13.89 -11.12
N ARG A 232 13.90 14.44 -11.44
CA ARG A 232 13.18 14.20 -12.70
C ARG A 232 13.13 15.46 -13.55
N CYS A 233 13.21 15.31 -14.86
CA CYS A 233 13.06 16.43 -15.79
C CYS A 233 11.60 16.75 -16.17
N ASN A 234 10.66 15.83 -15.87
CA ASN A 234 9.22 15.99 -16.11
C ASN A 234 8.42 14.97 -15.27
N ASP A 235 7.09 15.09 -15.25
CA ASP A 235 6.17 14.27 -14.48
C ASP A 235 5.45 13.18 -15.30
N LYS A 236 5.96 12.84 -16.48
CA LYS A 236 5.34 11.83 -17.35
C LYS A 236 5.55 10.39 -16.88
N VAL A 237 6.60 10.16 -16.12
CA VAL A 237 6.97 8.87 -15.56
C VAL A 237 7.05 9.00 -14.06
N ASP A 238 6.27 8.22 -13.34
CA ASP A 238 6.47 8.05 -11.90
C ASP A 238 7.68 7.16 -11.69
N MET A 239 8.54 7.52 -10.73
CA MET A 239 9.79 6.81 -10.52
C MET A 239 10.13 6.75 -9.03
N THR A 240 10.71 5.63 -8.61
CA THR A 240 11.45 5.52 -7.36
C THR A 240 12.78 4.80 -7.59
N ALA A 241 13.73 4.98 -6.68
CA ALA A 241 15.04 4.36 -6.75
C ALA A 241 15.47 3.84 -5.38
N ALA A 242 16.04 2.64 -5.36
CA ALA A 242 16.55 2.00 -4.15
C ALA A 242 17.90 1.36 -4.39
N LYS A 243 18.75 1.34 -3.37
CA LYS A 243 19.99 0.57 -3.31
C LYS A 243 19.78 -0.63 -2.40
N ASN A 244 19.92 -1.81 -2.96
CA ASN A 244 19.80 -3.07 -2.25
C ASN A 244 21.03 -3.36 -1.37
N PRO A 245 20.91 -4.27 -0.38
CA PRO A 245 22.03 -4.67 0.46
C PRO A 245 23.20 -5.30 -0.30
N ASP A 246 22.96 -5.90 -1.47
CA ASP A 246 23.97 -6.47 -2.36
C ASP A 246 24.72 -5.40 -3.19
N GLY A 247 24.32 -4.13 -3.06
CA GLY A 247 24.91 -3.00 -3.78
C GLY A 247 24.19 -2.62 -5.07
N THR A 248 23.33 -3.47 -5.62
CA THR A 248 22.57 -3.16 -6.84
C THR A 248 21.67 -1.96 -6.63
N ILE A 249 21.50 -1.13 -7.67
CA ILE A 249 20.55 -0.02 -7.68
C ILE A 249 19.39 -0.39 -8.58
N VAL A 250 18.18 -0.26 -8.02
CA VAL A 250 16.93 -0.55 -8.70
C VAL A 250 16.19 0.75 -8.95
N LEU A 251 15.71 0.93 -10.18
CA LEU A 251 14.77 2.00 -10.54
C LEU A 251 13.47 1.36 -10.98
N GLU A 252 12.38 1.80 -10.38
CA GLU A 252 11.02 1.43 -10.78
C GLU A 252 10.39 2.61 -11.50
N LEU A 253 9.92 2.37 -12.73
CA LEU A 253 9.48 3.40 -13.67
C LEU A 253 8.08 3.05 -14.18
N LEU A 254 7.09 3.88 -13.88
CA LEU A 254 5.71 3.74 -14.34
C LEU A 254 5.39 4.79 -15.39
N ASN A 255 5.17 4.38 -16.62
CA ASN A 255 4.66 5.24 -17.67
C ASN A 255 3.13 5.16 -17.75
N ARG A 256 2.43 6.11 -17.13
CA ARG A 256 0.96 6.16 -17.16
C ARG A 256 0.39 6.71 -18.46
N THR A 257 1.22 7.25 -19.35
CA THR A 257 0.76 7.81 -20.63
C THR A 257 0.48 6.69 -21.63
N GLY A 258 -0.38 6.96 -22.60
CA GLY A 258 -0.64 6.04 -23.72
C GLY A 258 0.43 6.05 -24.81
N LYS A 259 1.59 6.68 -24.58
CA LYS A 259 2.65 6.88 -25.59
C LYS A 259 3.97 6.31 -25.12
N ASP A 260 4.72 5.74 -26.04
CA ASP A 260 6.10 5.38 -25.79
C ASP A 260 6.95 6.61 -25.49
N LEU A 261 7.82 6.50 -24.50
CA LEU A 261 8.70 7.57 -24.06
C LEU A 261 10.15 7.12 -24.15
N SER A 262 11.00 7.98 -24.74
CA SER A 262 12.45 7.83 -24.59
C SER A 262 12.90 8.59 -23.35
N TYR A 263 13.49 7.85 -22.41
CA TYR A 263 13.96 8.36 -21.13
C TYR A 263 15.48 8.15 -21.01
N ALA A 264 16.17 9.07 -20.38
CA ALA A 264 17.59 8.94 -20.10
C ALA A 264 17.82 8.96 -18.59
N VAL A 265 18.42 7.90 -18.06
CA VAL A 265 18.89 7.84 -16.68
C VAL A 265 20.36 8.24 -16.67
N ARG A 266 20.71 9.23 -15.86
CA ARG A 266 22.09 9.64 -15.63
C ARG A 266 22.52 9.28 -14.22
N MET A 267 23.61 8.55 -14.10
CA MET A 267 24.19 8.15 -12.82
C MET A 267 25.73 8.11 -12.97
N ASP A 268 26.44 8.73 -12.03
CA ASP A 268 27.92 8.74 -11.96
C ASP A 268 28.61 9.14 -13.29
N GLY A 269 28.02 10.11 -13.98
CA GLY A 269 28.53 10.60 -15.27
C GLY A 269 28.17 9.75 -16.48
N GLN A 270 27.61 8.56 -16.28
CA GLN A 270 27.11 7.69 -17.35
C GLN A 270 25.64 8.01 -17.68
N ILE A 271 25.25 7.73 -18.91
CA ILE A 271 23.88 7.93 -19.40
C ILE A 271 23.40 6.63 -20.06
N VAL A 272 22.31 6.08 -19.53
CA VAL A 272 21.59 4.96 -20.14
C VAL A 272 20.29 5.50 -20.75
N ARG A 273 20.03 5.15 -22.01
CA ARG A 273 18.78 5.49 -22.69
C ARG A 273 17.84 4.32 -22.62
N LEU A 274 16.60 4.60 -22.22
CA LEU A 274 15.51 3.63 -22.05
C LEU A 274 14.37 4.01 -23.00
N ASN A 275 13.77 3.03 -23.62
CA ASN A 275 12.49 3.17 -24.30
C ASN A 275 11.42 2.51 -23.42
N ILE A 276 10.53 3.32 -22.87
CA ILE A 276 9.47 2.90 -21.95
C ILE A 276 8.17 2.95 -22.73
N ALA A 277 7.60 1.79 -23.00
CA ALA A 277 6.34 1.70 -23.71
C ALA A 277 5.20 2.40 -22.95
N GLY A 278 4.20 2.86 -23.68
CA GLY A 278 3.01 3.48 -23.10
C GLY A 278 2.27 2.48 -22.22
N LYS A 279 1.76 2.94 -21.08
CA LYS A 279 0.99 2.13 -20.12
C LYS A 279 1.79 0.89 -19.62
N THR A 280 3.03 1.07 -19.20
CA THR A 280 3.84 -0.03 -18.67
C THR A 280 4.57 0.34 -17.39
N MET A 281 4.79 -0.69 -16.58
CA MET A 281 5.77 -0.68 -15.49
C MET A 281 7.10 -1.27 -15.98
N ASN A 282 8.21 -0.69 -15.56
CA ASN A 282 9.55 -1.11 -15.97
C ASN A 282 10.51 -1.08 -14.77
N THR A 283 11.31 -2.12 -14.64
CA THR A 283 12.42 -2.17 -13.68
C THR A 283 13.74 -2.05 -14.39
N VAL A 284 14.63 -1.23 -13.88
CA VAL A 284 16.03 -1.16 -14.30
C VAL A 284 16.92 -1.54 -13.12
N VAL A 285 17.68 -2.58 -13.28
CA VAL A 285 18.68 -3.01 -12.30
C VAL A 285 20.06 -2.62 -12.79
N ILE A 286 20.78 -1.89 -11.97
CA ILE A 286 22.16 -1.44 -12.25
C ILE A 286 23.05 -2.18 -11.26
N GLU A 287 23.95 -3.00 -11.80
CA GLU A 287 24.97 -3.68 -11.02
C GLU A 287 26.05 -2.70 -10.55
N ALA A 288 26.56 -2.91 -9.32
CA ALA A 288 27.53 -2.01 -8.68
C ALA A 288 28.93 -2.20 -9.29
#